data_97a32f048d49d46e6b5d5240466a0b87
#
_entry.id   97a32f048d49d46e6b5d5240466a0b87
#
_cell.length_a   1.000
_cell.length_b   1.000
_cell.length_c   1.000
_cell.angle_alpha   90.00
_cell.angle_beta   90.00
_cell.angle_gamma   90.00
#
_symmetry.space_group_name_H-M   'P 1'
#
loop_
_entity.id
_entity.type
_entity.pdbx_description
1 polymer ?
#
loop_
_entity_poly.entity_id
_entity_poly.type
_entity_poly.pdbx_seq_one_letter_code
_entity_poly.pdbx_strand_id
1 'polypeptide(L)'
;MNPRFRVLLPNRRQMEFRASDLESLLPEGHRARVVWAYVERQDLKRFYAGIRAVEGGVGRAAIAPEILLSLWLYATLDGVGSAREVSRLTEAHDAYRWLCGGVQVNHHTLSDFRKDHGEALDELLSVSIASLMAAGVVKLKQVAQDGMRVRASAGAGSFRRKEKLEGHLEAARTEVARLKAELEA
;
A
#
# COMPACT_ATOMS: atom_id res chain seq x y z
N MET A 1 5.38 51.47 -31.38
CA MET A 1 6.28 50.67 -30.52
C MET A 1 5.42 49.87 -29.56
N ASN A 2 5.43 48.54 -29.67
CA ASN A 2 4.73 47.72 -28.68
C ASN A 2 5.48 47.74 -27.33
N PRO A 3 4.82 47.99 -26.22
CA PRO A 3 5.46 48.00 -24.90
C PRO A 3 6.06 46.63 -24.59
N ARG A 4 7.36 46.57 -24.22
CA ARG A 4 8.00 45.36 -23.74
C ARG A 4 7.65 45.19 -22.27
N PHE A 5 6.85 44.17 -21.94
CA PHE A 5 6.49 43.85 -20.57
C PHE A 5 7.72 43.33 -19.82
N ARG A 6 7.91 43.77 -18.57
CA ARG A 6 8.89 43.20 -17.64
C ARG A 6 8.21 42.00 -16.91
N VAL A 7 8.65 40.79 -17.26
CA VAL A 7 8.14 39.56 -16.70
C VAL A 7 9.28 38.71 -16.11
N LEU A 8 9.00 37.97 -15.06
CA LEU A 8 9.91 37.00 -14.52
C LEU A 8 9.77 35.70 -15.35
N LEU A 9 10.87 35.29 -15.97
CA LEU A 9 10.92 34.06 -16.74
C LEU A 9 11.48 32.91 -15.89
N PRO A 10 11.00 31.67 -16.07
CA PRO A 10 11.52 30.53 -15.34
C PRO A 10 12.95 30.20 -15.75
N ASN A 11 13.84 30.03 -14.77
CA ASN A 11 15.19 29.53 -14.99
C ASN A 11 15.32 28.08 -14.53
N ARG A 12 15.14 27.14 -15.45
CA ARG A 12 15.25 25.70 -15.19
C ARG A 12 16.68 25.18 -15.04
N ARG A 13 17.68 26.04 -15.28
CA ARG A 13 19.10 25.70 -15.11
C ARG A 13 19.67 26.20 -13.79
N GLN A 14 18.84 26.81 -12.96
CA GLN A 14 19.27 27.24 -11.63
C GLN A 14 19.61 25.97 -10.80
N MET A 15 20.81 25.94 -10.24
CA MET A 15 21.24 24.89 -9.33
C MET A 15 20.83 25.26 -7.90
N GLU A 16 20.19 24.35 -7.21
CA GLU A 16 19.86 24.47 -5.79
C GLU A 16 20.57 23.35 -5.04
N PHE A 17 21.24 23.69 -3.95
CA PHE A 17 21.80 22.72 -3.01
C PHE A 17 20.90 22.68 -1.78
N ARG A 18 20.20 21.54 -1.57
CA ARG A 18 19.38 21.31 -0.39
C ARG A 18 19.92 20.10 0.37
N ALA A 19 20.37 20.30 1.59
CA ALA A 19 20.59 19.19 2.50
C ALA A 19 19.20 18.70 2.95
N SER A 20 18.87 17.43 2.64
CA SER A 20 17.56 16.85 2.92
C SER A 20 17.77 15.38 3.30
N ASP A 21 17.15 14.94 4.37
CA ASP A 21 16.99 13.52 4.69
C ASP A 21 15.64 13.01 4.14
N LEU A 22 15.44 11.69 4.16
CA LEU A 22 14.21 11.10 3.68
C LEU A 22 13.02 11.49 4.55
N GLU A 23 13.22 11.67 5.86
CA GLU A 23 12.15 12.02 6.79
C GLU A 23 11.56 13.40 6.48
N SER A 24 12.40 14.35 6.09
CA SER A 24 11.99 15.71 5.74
C SER A 24 11.28 15.85 4.37
N LEU A 25 11.23 14.79 3.55
CA LEU A 25 10.53 14.81 2.26
C LEU A 25 9.02 15.04 2.41
N LEU A 26 8.43 14.61 3.54
CA LEU A 26 6.98 14.64 3.73
C LEU A 26 6.60 15.43 4.99
N PRO A 27 5.59 16.29 4.92
CA PRO A 27 5.03 16.92 6.11
C PRO A 27 4.40 15.88 7.05
N GLU A 28 4.26 16.22 8.34
CA GLU A 28 3.74 15.31 9.38
C GLU A 28 2.36 14.74 9.06
N GLY A 29 1.46 15.51 8.49
CA GLY A 29 0.09 15.09 8.14
C GLY A 29 -0.03 14.37 6.78
N HIS A 30 1.08 14.00 6.12
CA HIS A 30 1.01 13.39 4.80
C HIS A 30 0.41 11.97 4.83
N ARG A 31 -0.45 11.64 3.85
CA ARG A 31 -1.15 10.33 3.77
C ARG A 31 -0.21 9.11 3.80
N ALA A 32 0.98 9.20 3.24
CA ALA A 32 1.95 8.11 3.30
C ALA A 32 2.37 7.78 4.74
N ARG A 33 2.50 8.77 5.63
CA ARG A 33 2.77 8.55 7.05
C ARG A 33 1.63 7.82 7.75
N VAL A 34 0.39 8.14 7.39
CA VAL A 34 -0.78 7.44 7.92
C VAL A 34 -0.79 5.97 7.48
N VAL A 35 -0.47 5.71 6.19
CA VAL A 35 -0.35 4.35 5.66
C VAL A 35 0.75 3.58 6.39
N TRP A 36 1.91 4.18 6.58
CA TRP A 36 3.02 3.55 7.30
C TRP A 36 2.63 3.21 8.74
N ALA A 37 2.08 4.18 9.49
CA ALA A 37 1.62 3.97 10.86
C ALA A 37 0.51 2.92 10.98
N TYR A 38 -0.34 2.76 9.96
CA TYR A 38 -1.29 1.67 9.88
C TYR A 38 -0.58 0.32 9.71
N VAL A 39 0.37 0.22 8.78
CA VAL A 39 1.11 -1.02 8.50
C VAL A 39 1.91 -1.50 9.71
N GLU A 40 2.56 -0.58 10.44
CA GLU A 40 3.31 -0.91 11.66
C GLU A 40 2.46 -1.56 12.76
N ARG A 41 1.15 -1.33 12.76
CA ARG A 41 0.22 -1.90 13.75
C ARG A 41 -0.34 -3.26 13.34
N GLN A 42 -0.04 -3.75 12.13
CA GLN A 42 -0.57 -5.02 11.65
C GLN A 42 0.31 -6.20 12.10
N ASP A 43 -0.30 -7.36 12.30
CA ASP A 43 0.45 -8.61 12.46
C ASP A 43 0.91 -9.13 11.09
N LEU A 44 2.17 -8.89 10.77
CA LEU A 44 2.77 -9.26 9.49
C LEU A 44 3.54 -10.59 9.52
N LYS A 45 3.45 -11.39 10.58
CA LYS A 45 4.18 -12.66 10.73
C LYS A 45 4.05 -13.59 9.53
N ARG A 46 2.85 -13.65 8.94
CA ARG A 46 2.59 -14.49 7.76
C ARG A 46 3.40 -14.07 6.54
N PHE A 47 3.67 -12.77 6.39
CA PHE A 47 4.46 -12.24 5.29
C PHE A 47 5.95 -12.53 5.45
N TYR A 48 6.40 -12.71 6.69
CA TYR A 48 7.77 -13.10 7.01
C TYR A 48 8.03 -14.60 6.83
N ALA A 49 7.01 -15.45 6.93
CA ALA A 49 7.16 -16.91 6.91
C ALA A 49 7.83 -17.46 5.63
N GLY A 50 7.73 -16.76 4.50
CA GLY A 50 8.35 -17.13 3.23
C GLY A 50 9.78 -16.64 3.04
N ILE A 51 10.30 -15.81 3.95
CA ILE A 51 11.63 -15.21 3.82
C ILE A 51 12.70 -16.23 4.24
N ARG A 52 13.57 -16.58 3.29
CA ARG A 52 14.67 -17.54 3.51
C ARG A 52 15.99 -16.87 3.91
N ALA A 53 16.13 -15.55 3.67
CA ALA A 53 17.30 -14.79 4.03
C ALA A 53 17.32 -14.57 5.55
N VAL A 54 18.27 -15.19 6.25
CA VAL A 54 18.46 -15.05 7.70
C VAL A 54 19.76 -14.33 7.99
N GLU A 55 19.83 -13.67 9.13
CA GLU A 55 21.04 -12.98 9.58
C GLU A 55 22.22 -13.95 9.68
N GLY A 56 23.38 -13.57 9.12
CA GLY A 56 24.56 -14.43 9.01
C GLY A 56 24.51 -15.47 7.88
N GLY A 57 23.42 -15.56 7.13
CA GLY A 57 23.27 -16.45 5.97
C GLY A 57 23.84 -15.88 4.69
N VAL A 58 23.91 -16.72 3.64
CA VAL A 58 24.34 -16.33 2.28
C VAL A 58 23.14 -15.78 1.49
N GLY A 59 23.38 -14.75 0.69
CA GLY A 59 22.39 -14.20 -0.23
C GLY A 59 22.04 -12.75 0.07
N ARG A 60 21.20 -12.16 -0.82
CA ARG A 60 20.72 -10.79 -0.66
C ARG A 60 19.61 -10.75 0.39
N ALA A 61 19.64 -9.73 1.25
CA ALA A 61 18.57 -9.48 2.19
C ALA A 61 17.21 -9.31 1.47
N ALA A 62 16.16 -9.85 2.05
CA ALA A 62 14.80 -9.64 1.58
C ALA A 62 14.34 -8.21 1.92
N ILE A 63 13.45 -7.67 1.08
CA ILE A 63 12.79 -6.40 1.38
C ILE A 63 11.73 -6.66 2.47
N ALA A 64 11.69 -5.80 3.49
CA ALA A 64 10.73 -5.92 4.56
C ALA A 64 9.28 -5.87 4.03
N PRO A 65 8.40 -6.80 4.47
CA PRO A 65 6.99 -6.82 4.06
C PRO A 65 6.26 -5.50 4.32
N GLU A 66 6.63 -4.76 5.35
CA GLU A 66 6.10 -3.43 5.69
C GLU A 66 6.27 -2.45 4.53
N ILE A 67 7.42 -2.45 3.88
CA ILE A 67 7.70 -1.59 2.72
C ILE A 67 6.78 -1.98 1.56
N LEU A 68 6.73 -3.27 1.23
CA LEU A 68 5.95 -3.76 0.08
C LEU A 68 4.44 -3.55 0.28
N LEU A 69 3.95 -3.80 1.49
CA LEU A 69 2.56 -3.58 1.86
C LEU A 69 2.20 -2.10 1.82
N SER A 70 3.01 -1.24 2.43
CA SER A 70 2.76 0.20 2.45
C SER A 70 2.79 0.83 1.06
N LEU A 71 3.70 0.38 0.19
CA LEU A 71 3.74 0.79 -1.22
C LEU A 71 2.46 0.42 -1.96
N TRP A 72 1.95 -0.80 -1.79
CA TRP A 72 0.71 -1.22 -2.43
C TRP A 72 -0.52 -0.52 -1.88
N LEU A 73 -0.61 -0.31 -0.56
CA LEU A 73 -1.70 0.44 0.05
C LEU A 73 -1.71 1.89 -0.43
N TYR A 74 -0.55 2.54 -0.44
CA TYR A 74 -0.44 3.92 -0.88
C TYR A 74 -0.73 4.05 -2.39
N ALA A 75 -0.21 3.14 -3.21
CA ALA A 75 -0.50 3.06 -4.64
C ALA A 75 -2.01 2.88 -4.92
N THR A 76 -2.70 2.09 -4.11
CA THR A 76 -4.16 1.92 -4.21
C THR A 76 -4.89 3.24 -3.93
N LEU A 77 -4.46 4.00 -2.93
CA LEU A 77 -5.02 5.33 -2.63
C LEU A 77 -4.78 6.34 -3.76
N ASP A 78 -3.67 6.20 -4.48
CA ASP A 78 -3.31 7.04 -5.62
C ASP A 78 -3.89 6.53 -6.96
N GLY A 79 -4.63 5.41 -6.96
CA GLY A 79 -5.19 4.79 -8.17
C GLY A 79 -4.14 4.09 -9.05
N VAL A 80 -2.96 3.77 -8.52
CA VAL A 80 -1.87 3.12 -9.24
C VAL A 80 -1.93 1.61 -9.05
N GLY A 81 -2.32 0.87 -10.10
CA GLY A 81 -2.46 -0.60 -10.06
C GLY A 81 -1.27 -1.39 -10.62
N SER A 82 -0.31 -0.73 -11.27
CA SER A 82 0.80 -1.38 -11.96
C SER A 82 2.06 -1.44 -11.10
N ALA A 83 2.61 -2.65 -10.89
CA ALA A 83 3.88 -2.86 -10.19
C ALA A 83 5.06 -2.09 -10.83
N ARG A 84 5.06 -1.97 -12.16
CA ARG A 84 6.09 -1.20 -12.89
C ARG A 84 5.99 0.28 -12.58
N GLU A 85 4.77 0.81 -12.55
CA GLU A 85 4.55 2.21 -12.22
C GLU A 85 4.90 2.50 -10.75
N VAL A 86 4.49 1.64 -9.82
CA VAL A 86 4.90 1.76 -8.41
C VAL A 86 6.42 1.77 -8.29
N SER A 87 7.13 0.83 -8.95
CA SER A 87 8.59 0.80 -8.94
C SER A 87 9.20 2.09 -9.51
N ARG A 88 8.65 2.66 -10.58
CA ARG A 88 9.10 3.94 -11.13
C ARG A 88 8.89 5.09 -10.13
N LEU A 89 7.76 5.10 -9.44
CA LEU A 89 7.43 6.12 -8.45
C LEU A 89 8.33 6.06 -7.22
N THR A 90 8.88 4.88 -6.87
CA THR A 90 9.85 4.80 -5.75
C THR A 90 11.15 5.58 -6.01
N GLU A 91 11.42 5.98 -7.25
CA GLU A 91 12.56 6.82 -7.61
C GLU A 91 12.15 8.29 -7.85
N ALA A 92 10.95 8.51 -8.37
CA ALA A 92 10.52 9.79 -8.92
C ALA A 92 9.58 10.60 -8.01
N HIS A 93 8.96 9.99 -7.00
CA HIS A 93 7.92 10.63 -6.18
C HIS A 93 8.27 10.54 -4.68
N ASP A 94 8.26 11.66 -4.00
CA ASP A 94 8.74 11.78 -2.62
C ASP A 94 8.01 10.86 -1.63
N ALA A 95 6.70 10.67 -1.76
CA ALA A 95 5.95 9.78 -0.87
C ALA A 95 6.38 8.31 -1.02
N TYR A 96 6.59 7.83 -2.24
CA TYR A 96 7.06 6.47 -2.49
C TYR A 96 8.53 6.30 -2.08
N ARG A 97 9.37 7.32 -2.29
CA ARG A 97 10.77 7.34 -1.80
C ARG A 97 10.83 7.27 -0.28
N TRP A 98 9.97 8.02 0.39
CA TRP A 98 9.85 8.01 1.84
C TRP A 98 9.43 6.62 2.35
N LEU A 99 8.40 6.01 1.77
CA LEU A 99 7.92 4.67 2.13
C LEU A 99 9.00 3.60 1.94
N CYS A 100 9.87 3.75 0.94
CA CYS A 100 11.00 2.84 0.72
C CYS A 100 12.12 3.01 1.75
N GLY A 101 12.25 4.16 2.38
CA GLY A 101 13.32 4.41 3.35
C GLY A 101 14.74 4.19 2.79
N GLY A 102 14.96 4.46 1.51
CA GLY A 102 16.24 4.23 0.81
C GLY A 102 16.41 2.81 0.26
N VAL A 103 15.46 1.91 0.49
CA VAL A 103 15.49 0.56 -0.08
C VAL A 103 15.06 0.58 -1.55
N GLN A 104 15.87 -0.02 -2.43
CA GLN A 104 15.50 -0.15 -3.84
C GLN A 104 14.49 -1.29 -4.03
N VAL A 105 13.34 -0.95 -4.61
CA VAL A 105 12.25 -1.89 -4.85
C VAL A 105 11.98 -2.02 -6.34
N ASN A 106 12.14 -3.23 -6.88
CA ASN A 106 11.85 -3.50 -8.28
C ASN A 106 10.42 -4.03 -8.48
N HIS A 107 9.93 -3.93 -9.72
CA HIS A 107 8.56 -4.31 -10.05
C HIS A 107 8.29 -5.83 -9.97
N HIS A 108 9.30 -6.68 -10.12
CA HIS A 108 9.14 -8.12 -9.93
C HIS A 108 8.82 -8.44 -8.47
N THR A 109 9.61 -7.91 -7.53
CA THR A 109 9.36 -8.08 -6.08
C THR A 109 7.97 -7.60 -5.68
N LEU A 110 7.52 -6.45 -6.22
CA LEU A 110 6.16 -5.94 -5.96
C LEU A 110 5.08 -6.86 -6.52
N SER A 111 5.27 -7.37 -7.73
CA SER A 111 4.32 -8.29 -8.38
C SER A 111 4.25 -9.63 -7.65
N ASP A 112 5.40 -10.20 -7.31
CA ASP A 112 5.50 -11.48 -6.61
C ASP A 112 4.91 -11.38 -5.22
N PHE A 113 5.19 -10.31 -4.46
CA PHE A 113 4.59 -10.07 -3.15
C PHE A 113 3.06 -10.13 -3.20
N ARG A 114 2.43 -9.44 -4.14
CA ARG A 114 0.97 -9.45 -4.28
C ARG A 114 0.41 -10.81 -4.69
N LYS A 115 1.16 -11.53 -5.54
CA LYS A 115 0.77 -12.87 -6.01
C LYS A 115 0.90 -13.92 -4.91
N ASP A 116 2.04 -13.92 -4.23
CA ASP A 116 2.37 -14.98 -3.27
C ASP A 116 1.64 -14.81 -1.93
N HIS A 117 1.24 -13.57 -1.58
CA HIS A 117 0.56 -13.25 -0.33
C HIS A 117 -0.92 -12.90 -0.49
N GLY A 118 -1.57 -13.29 -1.59
CA GLY A 118 -2.97 -12.95 -1.87
C GLY A 118 -3.93 -13.30 -0.73
N GLU A 119 -3.82 -14.49 -0.14
CA GLU A 119 -4.67 -14.92 0.98
C GLU A 119 -4.43 -14.11 2.25
N ALA A 120 -3.17 -13.82 2.57
CA ALA A 120 -2.82 -13.02 3.74
C ALA A 120 -3.31 -11.57 3.62
N LEU A 121 -3.20 -10.99 2.41
CA LEU A 121 -3.72 -9.65 2.11
C LEU A 121 -5.24 -9.58 2.24
N ASP A 122 -5.95 -10.63 1.84
CA ASP A 122 -7.39 -10.73 1.97
C ASP A 122 -7.86 -10.81 3.41
N GLU A 123 -7.15 -11.59 4.21
CA GLU A 123 -7.43 -11.70 5.64
C GLU A 123 -7.19 -10.36 6.33
N LEU A 124 -6.05 -9.71 6.04
CA LEU A 124 -5.74 -8.39 6.57
C LEU A 124 -6.82 -7.36 6.22
N LEU A 125 -7.31 -7.36 4.97
CA LEU A 125 -8.40 -6.50 4.54
C LEU A 125 -9.69 -6.81 5.31
N SER A 126 -10.03 -8.08 5.46
CA SER A 126 -11.25 -8.52 6.15
C SER A 126 -11.25 -8.10 7.62
N VAL A 127 -10.14 -8.31 8.33
CA VAL A 127 -9.96 -7.90 9.73
C VAL A 127 -10.01 -6.38 9.85
N SER A 128 -9.40 -5.64 8.93
CA SER A 128 -9.42 -4.17 8.95
C SER A 128 -10.83 -3.61 8.75
N ILE A 129 -11.59 -4.19 7.82
CA ILE A 129 -12.99 -3.80 7.59
C ILE A 129 -13.83 -4.14 8.82
N ALA A 130 -13.65 -5.32 9.41
CA ALA A 130 -14.36 -5.72 10.62
C ALA A 130 -14.09 -4.74 11.77
N SER A 131 -12.84 -4.36 11.98
CA SER A 131 -12.44 -3.39 13.00
C SER A 131 -13.08 -2.01 12.78
N LEU A 132 -13.10 -1.53 11.52
CA LEU A 132 -13.75 -0.25 11.17
C LEU A 132 -15.27 -0.30 11.36
N MET A 133 -15.89 -1.45 11.12
CA MET A 133 -17.31 -1.65 11.37
C MET A 133 -17.61 -1.68 12.87
N ALA A 134 -16.80 -2.38 13.67
CA ALA A 134 -16.92 -2.40 15.12
C ALA A 134 -16.78 -1.01 15.73
N ALA A 135 -15.86 -0.20 15.19
CA ALA A 135 -15.69 1.21 15.58
C ALA A 135 -16.83 2.14 15.08
N GLY A 136 -17.80 1.62 14.32
CA GLY A 136 -18.91 2.41 13.78
C GLY A 136 -18.53 3.39 12.65
N VAL A 137 -17.27 3.33 12.18
CA VAL A 137 -16.74 4.22 11.13
C VAL A 137 -17.31 3.85 9.76
N VAL A 138 -17.50 2.55 9.49
CA VAL A 138 -18.02 2.03 8.23
C VAL A 138 -19.29 1.23 8.48
N LYS A 139 -20.32 1.45 7.66
CA LYS A 139 -21.52 0.63 7.58
C LYS A 139 -21.56 -0.01 6.20
N LEU A 140 -21.29 -1.30 6.12
CA LEU A 140 -21.42 -2.04 4.86
C LEU A 140 -22.90 -2.23 4.55
N LYS A 141 -23.49 -1.31 3.79
CA LYS A 141 -24.86 -1.43 3.26
C LYS A 141 -24.87 -2.12 1.88
N GLN A 142 -23.78 -2.02 1.14
CA GLN A 142 -23.66 -2.56 -0.21
C GLN A 142 -22.20 -2.79 -0.55
N VAL A 143 -21.88 -3.97 -1.09
CA VAL A 143 -20.58 -4.27 -1.69
C VAL A 143 -20.77 -4.30 -3.19
N ALA A 144 -20.13 -3.36 -3.90
CA ALA A 144 -20.08 -3.36 -5.34
C ALA A 144 -18.73 -3.91 -5.80
N GLN A 145 -18.75 -4.97 -6.60
CA GLN A 145 -17.56 -5.43 -7.31
C GLN A 145 -17.63 -4.85 -8.72
N ASP A 146 -16.75 -3.89 -9.02
CA ASP A 146 -16.62 -3.39 -10.38
C ASP A 146 -15.94 -4.45 -11.25
N GLY A 147 -16.64 -4.88 -12.30
CA GLY A 147 -16.17 -5.85 -13.28
C GLY A 147 -15.18 -5.28 -14.30
N MET A 148 -14.53 -4.17 -14.02
CA MET A 148 -13.52 -3.62 -14.92
C MET A 148 -12.39 -4.63 -15.13
N ARG A 149 -12.24 -5.10 -16.37
CA ARG A 149 -11.05 -5.84 -16.81
C ARG A 149 -9.87 -4.89 -16.77
N VAL A 150 -9.16 -4.85 -15.64
CA VAL A 150 -7.85 -4.24 -15.60
C VAL A 150 -6.94 -5.09 -16.48
N ARG A 151 -6.51 -4.54 -17.62
CA ARG A 151 -5.51 -5.14 -18.51
C ARG A 151 -4.11 -5.08 -17.90
N ALA A 152 -3.96 -5.43 -16.64
CA ALA A 152 -2.67 -5.71 -16.07
C ALA A 152 -2.63 -7.21 -15.87
N SER A 153 -1.59 -7.87 -16.31
CA SER A 153 -1.12 -9.25 -16.06
C SER A 153 -1.77 -10.06 -14.92
N ALA A 154 -3.00 -9.74 -14.58
CA ALA A 154 -3.82 -10.47 -13.65
C ALA A 154 -4.27 -11.74 -14.34
N GLY A 155 -3.63 -12.85 -14.06
CA GLY A 155 -4.10 -14.16 -14.48
C GLY A 155 -5.52 -14.40 -13.95
N ALA A 156 -6.22 -15.36 -14.55
CA ALA A 156 -7.60 -15.72 -14.19
C ALA A 156 -7.84 -15.97 -12.67
N GLY A 157 -6.77 -16.26 -11.91
CA GLY A 157 -6.81 -16.45 -10.45
C GLY A 157 -6.94 -15.16 -9.62
N SER A 158 -6.77 -13.97 -10.20
CA SER A 158 -6.94 -12.70 -9.49
C SER A 158 -8.39 -12.20 -9.48
N PHE A 159 -9.30 -12.84 -10.23
CA PHE A 159 -10.73 -12.55 -10.18
C PHE A 159 -11.38 -13.40 -9.10
N ARG A 160 -11.94 -12.76 -8.08
CA ARG A 160 -12.65 -13.47 -7.01
C ARG A 160 -14.05 -13.80 -7.47
N ARG A 161 -14.47 -15.04 -7.26
CA ARG A 161 -15.85 -15.45 -7.46
C ARG A 161 -16.72 -14.85 -6.36
N LYS A 162 -17.97 -14.52 -6.69
CA LYS A 162 -18.99 -13.97 -5.77
C LYS A 162 -19.09 -14.77 -4.46
N GLU A 163 -19.06 -16.10 -4.54
CA GLU A 163 -19.09 -17.02 -3.39
C GLU A 163 -17.94 -16.80 -2.41
N LYS A 164 -16.71 -16.53 -2.92
CA LYS A 164 -15.55 -16.26 -2.06
C LYS A 164 -15.67 -14.90 -1.37
N LEU A 165 -16.28 -13.92 -2.04
CA LEU A 165 -16.56 -12.60 -1.48
C LEU A 165 -17.64 -12.67 -0.39
N GLU A 166 -18.70 -13.46 -0.62
CA GLU A 166 -19.76 -13.72 0.35
C GLU A 166 -19.22 -14.42 1.59
N GLY A 167 -18.31 -15.39 1.42
CA GLY A 167 -17.63 -16.07 2.54
C GLY A 167 -16.77 -15.11 3.37
N HIS A 168 -16.05 -14.18 2.75
CA HIS A 168 -15.28 -13.16 3.47
C HIS A 168 -16.18 -12.14 4.17
N LEU A 169 -17.33 -11.80 3.57
CA LEU A 169 -18.30 -10.91 4.18
C LEU A 169 -18.93 -11.54 5.44
N GLU A 170 -19.21 -12.84 5.38
CA GLU A 170 -19.74 -13.61 6.50
C GLU A 170 -18.70 -13.75 7.63
N ALA A 171 -17.44 -14.02 7.28
CA ALA A 171 -16.34 -14.03 8.22
C ALA A 171 -16.12 -12.66 8.89
N ALA A 172 -16.18 -11.57 8.12
CA ALA A 172 -16.11 -10.21 8.67
C ALA A 172 -17.27 -9.91 9.61
N ARG A 173 -18.50 -10.34 9.28
CA ARG A 173 -19.68 -10.18 10.14
C ARG A 173 -19.55 -10.96 11.44
N THR A 174 -19.05 -12.18 11.37
CA THR A 174 -18.84 -13.05 12.55
C THR A 174 -17.79 -12.42 13.48
N GLU A 175 -16.71 -11.90 12.92
CA GLU A 175 -15.65 -11.24 13.69
C GLU A 175 -16.14 -9.93 14.35
N VAL A 176 -16.93 -9.13 13.63
CA VAL A 176 -17.61 -7.95 14.20
C VAL A 176 -18.50 -8.32 15.37
N ALA A 177 -19.26 -9.40 15.24
CA ALA A 177 -20.14 -9.88 16.33
C ALA A 177 -19.32 -10.31 17.56
N ARG A 178 -18.20 -11.01 17.34
CA ARG A 178 -17.27 -11.41 18.40
C ARG A 178 -16.68 -10.21 19.14
N LEU A 179 -16.16 -9.23 18.39
CA LEU A 179 -15.56 -8.02 18.96
C LEU A 179 -16.58 -7.15 19.71
N LYS A 180 -17.83 -7.10 19.25
CA LYS A 180 -18.92 -6.41 19.99
C LYS A 180 -19.24 -7.12 21.30
N ALA A 181 -19.32 -8.43 21.31
CA ALA A 181 -19.58 -9.21 22.53
C ALA A 181 -18.44 -9.07 23.56
N GLU A 182 -17.18 -8.94 23.10
CA GLU A 182 -16.02 -8.68 23.97
C GLU A 182 -15.99 -7.26 24.55
N LEU A 183 -16.62 -6.28 23.88
CA LEU A 183 -16.72 -4.90 24.37
C LEU A 183 -17.88 -4.68 25.36
N GLU A 184 -18.89 -5.57 25.34
CA GLU A 184 -20.06 -5.52 26.22
C GLU A 184 -19.90 -6.38 27.50
N ALA A 185 -18.81 -7.17 27.59
CA ALA A 185 -18.49 -8.02 28.73
C ALA A 185 -17.50 -7.36 29.70
#